data_f5965f079d0d84c7b3aba1d7d26a6fd3
#
_entry.id   f5965f079d0d84c7b3aba1d7d26a6fd3
#
_cell.length_a   1.000
_cell.length_b   1.000
_cell.length_c   1.000
_cell.angle_alpha   90.00
_cell.angle_beta   90.00
_cell.angle_gamma   90.00
#
_symmetry.space_group_name_H-M   'P 1'
#
loop_
_entity.id
_entity.type
_entity.pdbx_description
1 polymer ?
#
loop_
_entity_poly.entity_id
_entity_poly.type
_entity_poly.pdbx_seq_one_letter_code
_entity_poly.pdbx_strand_id
1 'polypeptide(L)'
;DKVRLRITVKGNDEKFVSIYSDTFNVRIEKAPLFRTISFLKESNETALNQDFTLDIYSGSASLESPLIGSPLLAASFDAGDAKVYVNGVEQISGVTVNDYSSPVTFTVRSKIEYTFTVSLLYSTLPKVFIETPGGKEIPSKWEDWLSGSTVTVYNPDWTVNYSGQTGIRGRGNSTWSYPKKPYALKLDSKAEILGMPKHKRWVLLANWMDRTLLRNCVSFNLAERTDLAYTPRGQFVEVFINGKHKGNYFLCEHIKVDENRVDIDELDEDETDGGYIMELDSYYDEMYKFKSEKRGLPYMFKDPDEVTTEQFEFMQGFVNNLEASLYDDARFARGEYKDYLDVDSFIDWWLVMELTGIWEPNHPKSCYMHKDKGGKLTAGPVWDFDWE
;
A
#
# COMPACT_ATOMS: atom_id res chain seq x y z
N ASP A 1 -35.73 -35.09 -30.29
CA ASP A 1 -35.10 -36.39 -30.16
C ASP A 1 -35.54 -37.05 -28.85
N LYS A 2 -35.70 -38.39 -28.86
CA LYS A 2 -35.99 -39.16 -27.66
C LYS A 2 -34.70 -39.58 -26.96
N VAL A 3 -34.55 -39.21 -25.71
CA VAL A 3 -33.38 -39.55 -24.91
C VAL A 3 -33.78 -40.29 -23.64
N ARG A 4 -32.84 -41.00 -23.05
CA ARG A 4 -32.96 -41.57 -21.71
C ARG A 4 -31.89 -40.95 -20.79
N LEU A 5 -32.27 -40.66 -19.59
CA LEU A 5 -31.31 -40.27 -18.57
C LEU A 5 -30.66 -41.55 -18.00
N ARG A 6 -29.35 -41.59 -18.00
CA ARG A 6 -28.57 -42.65 -17.33
C ARG A 6 -27.92 -42.06 -16.07
N ILE A 7 -28.26 -42.65 -14.94
CA ILE A 7 -27.58 -42.33 -13.68
C ILE A 7 -26.71 -43.55 -13.34
N THR A 8 -25.42 -43.33 -13.19
CA THR A 8 -24.46 -44.33 -12.79
C THR A 8 -23.92 -43.98 -11.42
N VAL A 9 -24.11 -44.87 -10.44
CA VAL A 9 -23.66 -44.69 -9.07
C VAL A 9 -22.59 -45.73 -8.78
N LYS A 10 -21.44 -45.32 -8.26
CA LYS A 10 -20.39 -46.24 -7.80
C LYS A 10 -20.78 -46.75 -6.41
N GLY A 11 -20.94 -48.06 -6.27
CA GLY A 11 -21.15 -48.73 -4.99
C GLY A 11 -19.84 -48.95 -4.24
N ASN A 12 -19.93 -49.37 -2.99
CA ASN A 12 -18.78 -49.61 -2.11
C ASN A 12 -17.85 -50.75 -2.59
N ASP A 13 -18.33 -51.65 -3.46
CA ASP A 13 -17.57 -52.77 -3.98
C ASP A 13 -17.01 -52.55 -5.39
N GLU A 14 -16.82 -51.30 -5.79
CA GLU A 14 -16.39 -50.88 -7.15
C GLU A 14 -17.35 -51.32 -8.29
N LYS A 15 -18.51 -51.85 -7.95
CA LYS A 15 -19.53 -52.15 -8.94
C LYS A 15 -20.36 -50.93 -9.27
N PHE A 16 -20.58 -50.73 -10.56
CA PHE A 16 -21.41 -49.63 -11.06
C PHE A 16 -22.82 -50.16 -11.34
N VAL A 17 -23.80 -49.50 -10.77
CA VAL A 17 -25.21 -49.73 -11.09
C VAL A 17 -25.69 -48.57 -11.94
N SER A 18 -26.23 -48.87 -13.12
CA SER A 18 -26.82 -47.83 -13.99
C SER A 18 -28.34 -48.01 -14.00
N ILE A 19 -29.03 -46.94 -13.70
CA ILE A 19 -30.47 -46.84 -13.79
C ILE A 19 -30.81 -45.98 -15.00
N TYR A 20 -31.74 -46.42 -15.80
CA TYR A 20 -32.22 -45.67 -16.96
C TYR A 20 -33.62 -45.17 -16.69
N SER A 21 -33.90 -43.95 -17.03
CA SER A 21 -35.26 -43.42 -17.06
C SER A 21 -36.04 -43.99 -18.22
N ASP A 22 -37.36 -43.84 -18.20
CA ASP A 22 -38.17 -43.97 -19.42
C ASP A 22 -37.71 -42.94 -20.46
N THR A 23 -38.02 -43.22 -21.72
CA THR A 23 -37.72 -42.26 -22.80
C THR A 23 -38.61 -41.04 -22.70
N PHE A 24 -37.99 -39.87 -22.80
CA PHE A 24 -38.69 -38.60 -22.85
C PHE A 24 -38.17 -37.75 -24.03
N ASN A 25 -38.99 -36.79 -24.45
CA ASN A 25 -38.58 -35.85 -25.47
C ASN A 25 -37.76 -34.71 -24.82
N VAL A 26 -36.54 -34.53 -25.30
CA VAL A 26 -35.76 -33.34 -24.97
C VAL A 26 -35.89 -32.36 -26.11
N ARG A 27 -36.45 -31.21 -25.82
CA ARG A 27 -36.43 -30.06 -26.70
C ARG A 27 -35.21 -29.19 -26.26
N ILE A 28 -34.16 -29.23 -27.08
CA ILE A 28 -33.03 -28.32 -26.88
C ILE A 28 -33.47 -26.99 -27.52
N GLU A 29 -33.87 -26.06 -26.69
CA GLU A 29 -34.00 -24.68 -27.12
C GLU A 29 -32.59 -24.08 -27.06
N LYS A 30 -32.16 -23.46 -28.18
CA LYS A 30 -30.96 -22.63 -28.13
C LYS A 30 -31.26 -21.48 -27.16
N ALA A 31 -30.75 -21.62 -25.91
CA ALA A 31 -30.65 -20.46 -25.06
C ALA A 31 -29.75 -19.42 -25.77
N PRO A 32 -30.11 -18.14 -25.78
CA PRO A 32 -29.20 -17.13 -26.29
C PRO A 32 -27.89 -17.33 -25.52
N LEU A 33 -26.80 -17.51 -26.28
CA LEU A 33 -25.45 -17.71 -25.71
C LEU A 33 -24.92 -16.39 -25.19
N PHE A 34 -25.61 -15.81 -24.22
CA PHE A 34 -25.13 -14.66 -23.48
C PHE A 34 -24.10 -15.18 -22.47
N ARG A 35 -22.82 -15.24 -22.88
CA ARG A 35 -21.74 -15.82 -22.08
C ARG A 35 -20.89 -14.79 -21.41
N THR A 36 -20.84 -13.59 -21.99
CA THR A 36 -19.95 -12.55 -21.50
C THR A 36 -20.67 -11.20 -21.45
N ILE A 37 -20.26 -10.39 -20.49
CA ILE A 37 -20.60 -8.99 -20.39
C ILE A 37 -19.30 -8.19 -20.36
N SER A 38 -19.21 -7.14 -21.16
CA SER A 38 -18.03 -6.30 -21.25
C SER A 38 -18.34 -4.89 -20.78
N PHE A 39 -17.34 -4.22 -20.25
CA PHE A 39 -17.36 -2.82 -19.93
C PHE A 39 -16.24 -2.16 -20.74
N LEU A 40 -16.64 -1.46 -21.79
CA LEU A 40 -15.71 -0.86 -22.74
C LEU A 40 -15.40 0.58 -22.31
N LYS A 41 -14.12 0.96 -22.38
CA LYS A 41 -13.69 2.32 -22.08
C LYS A 41 -14.41 3.35 -22.95
N GLU A 42 -14.56 3.07 -24.24
CA GLU A 42 -15.25 3.97 -25.18
C GLU A 42 -16.67 4.31 -24.78
N SER A 43 -17.38 3.39 -24.10
CA SER A 43 -18.73 3.61 -23.56
C SER A 43 -18.74 4.17 -22.13
N ASN A 44 -17.58 4.25 -21.48
CA ASN A 44 -17.40 4.58 -20.06
C ASN A 44 -16.17 5.47 -19.82
N GLU A 45 -15.91 6.44 -20.71
CA GLU A 45 -14.64 7.22 -20.76
C GLU A 45 -14.24 7.88 -19.45
N THR A 46 -15.21 8.34 -18.65
CA THR A 46 -14.95 8.99 -17.37
C THR A 46 -14.82 8.00 -16.20
N ALA A 47 -15.18 6.74 -16.41
CA ALA A 47 -15.25 5.73 -15.37
C ALA A 47 -14.18 4.64 -15.50
N LEU A 48 -13.69 4.40 -16.70
CA LEU A 48 -12.76 3.31 -16.98
C LEU A 48 -11.47 3.81 -17.64
N ASN A 49 -10.34 3.23 -17.23
CA ASN A 49 -9.05 3.44 -17.87
C ASN A 49 -8.68 2.33 -18.88
N GLN A 50 -9.39 1.21 -18.86
CA GLN A 50 -9.24 0.08 -19.79
C GLN A 50 -10.54 -0.72 -19.92
N ASP A 51 -10.61 -1.53 -20.98
CA ASP A 51 -11.70 -2.48 -21.18
C ASP A 51 -11.56 -3.68 -20.27
N PHE A 52 -12.69 -4.28 -19.86
CA PHE A 52 -12.70 -5.59 -19.24
C PHE A 52 -13.96 -6.39 -19.59
N THR A 53 -13.84 -7.72 -19.55
CA THR A 53 -14.92 -8.64 -19.89
C THR A 53 -15.06 -9.68 -18.80
N LEU A 54 -16.27 -9.97 -18.39
CA LEU A 54 -16.61 -10.95 -17.38
C LEU A 54 -17.33 -12.14 -18.03
N ASP A 55 -16.98 -13.36 -17.64
CA ASP A 55 -17.72 -14.58 -17.98
C ASP A 55 -18.86 -14.76 -16.97
N ILE A 56 -20.10 -14.81 -17.48
CA ILE A 56 -21.31 -14.95 -16.67
C ILE A 56 -21.93 -16.33 -16.73
N TYR A 57 -21.19 -17.32 -17.26
CA TYR A 57 -21.70 -18.68 -17.45
C TYR A 57 -22.17 -19.35 -16.14
N SER A 58 -21.58 -19.00 -15.02
CA SER A 58 -21.95 -19.50 -13.69
C SER A 58 -23.18 -18.79 -13.08
N GLY A 59 -23.81 -17.86 -13.78
CA GLY A 59 -24.93 -17.04 -13.26
C GLY A 59 -24.51 -15.85 -12.44
N SER A 60 -23.22 -15.68 -12.18
CA SER A 60 -22.64 -14.49 -11.54
C SER A 60 -21.25 -14.22 -12.10
N ALA A 61 -20.86 -12.94 -12.11
CA ALA A 61 -19.53 -12.51 -12.48
C ALA A 61 -19.07 -11.40 -11.53
N SER A 62 -17.79 -11.40 -11.18
CA SER A 62 -17.19 -10.38 -10.35
C SER A 62 -15.85 -9.92 -10.93
N LEU A 63 -15.55 -8.63 -10.75
CA LEU A 63 -14.25 -8.07 -11.05
C LEU A 63 -13.43 -7.99 -9.76
N GLU A 64 -12.26 -8.60 -9.75
CA GLU A 64 -11.37 -8.63 -8.58
C GLU A 64 -10.48 -7.37 -8.48
N SER A 65 -10.35 -6.60 -9.58
CA SER A 65 -9.51 -5.40 -9.61
C SER A 65 -10.33 -4.13 -9.60
N PRO A 66 -10.04 -3.14 -8.74
CA PRO A 66 -10.77 -1.88 -8.66
C PRO A 66 -10.38 -0.94 -9.83
N LEU A 67 -10.68 -1.33 -11.05
CA LEU A 67 -10.39 -0.55 -12.27
C LEU A 67 -11.36 0.61 -12.51
N ILE A 68 -12.43 0.70 -11.73
CA ILE A 68 -13.53 1.63 -11.95
C ILE A 68 -13.41 2.89 -11.09
N GLY A 69 -13.50 4.05 -11.72
CA GLY A 69 -13.51 5.36 -11.06
C GLY A 69 -14.91 5.84 -10.69
N SER A 70 -15.92 5.33 -11.38
CA SER A 70 -17.33 5.60 -11.09
C SER A 70 -18.09 4.29 -11.08
N PRO A 71 -19.08 4.09 -10.19
CA PRO A 71 -19.94 2.93 -10.21
C PRO A 71 -20.98 2.98 -11.34
N LEU A 72 -21.11 4.12 -12.03
CA LEU A 72 -22.08 4.34 -13.08
C LEU A 72 -21.51 3.90 -14.43
N LEU A 73 -21.87 2.70 -14.89
CA LEU A 73 -21.30 2.07 -16.08
C LEU A 73 -22.37 1.57 -17.04
N ALA A 74 -22.08 1.69 -18.34
CA ALA A 74 -22.82 1.05 -19.41
C ALA A 74 -22.17 -0.29 -19.75
N ALA A 75 -22.92 -1.37 -19.66
CA ALA A 75 -22.47 -2.70 -20.01
C ALA A 75 -22.70 -2.98 -21.49
N SER A 76 -21.69 -3.57 -22.14
CA SER A 76 -21.76 -4.03 -23.53
C SER A 76 -21.96 -5.54 -23.58
N PHE A 77 -22.91 -6.00 -24.35
CA PHE A 77 -23.29 -7.43 -24.46
C PHE A 77 -23.91 -7.71 -25.84
N ASP A 78 -23.84 -8.98 -26.23
CA ASP A 78 -24.56 -9.49 -27.41
C ASP A 78 -25.59 -10.53 -26.93
N ALA A 79 -26.84 -10.14 -26.92
CA ALA A 79 -27.96 -11.00 -26.51
C ALA A 79 -28.68 -11.65 -27.69
N GLY A 80 -28.22 -11.42 -28.93
CA GLY A 80 -28.93 -11.86 -30.13
C GLY A 80 -30.38 -11.30 -30.17
N ASP A 81 -31.37 -12.18 -30.32
CA ASP A 81 -32.79 -11.83 -30.34
C ASP A 81 -33.43 -11.68 -28.95
N ALA A 82 -32.67 -11.88 -27.88
CA ALA A 82 -33.17 -11.76 -26.51
C ALA A 82 -33.17 -10.29 -26.07
N LYS A 83 -34.09 -9.96 -25.16
CA LYS A 83 -34.12 -8.65 -24.50
C LYS A 83 -33.52 -8.78 -23.10
N VAL A 84 -32.74 -7.78 -22.71
CA VAL A 84 -32.06 -7.70 -21.44
C VAL A 84 -32.68 -6.58 -20.59
N TYR A 85 -32.89 -6.87 -19.32
CA TYR A 85 -33.51 -5.94 -18.38
C TYR A 85 -32.69 -5.85 -17.07
N VAL A 86 -32.70 -4.66 -16.48
CA VAL A 86 -32.28 -4.44 -15.10
C VAL A 86 -33.42 -3.70 -14.40
N ASN A 87 -33.92 -4.25 -13.29
CA ASN A 87 -35.06 -3.68 -12.54
C ASN A 87 -36.28 -3.36 -13.43
N GLY A 88 -36.52 -4.19 -14.45
CA GLY A 88 -37.62 -4.00 -15.39
C GLY A 88 -37.37 -2.98 -16.52
N VAL A 89 -36.24 -2.30 -16.51
CA VAL A 89 -35.82 -1.36 -17.58
C VAL A 89 -35.02 -2.11 -18.64
N GLU A 90 -35.46 -2.01 -19.90
CA GLU A 90 -34.76 -2.62 -21.04
C GLU A 90 -33.38 -1.98 -21.22
N GLN A 91 -32.35 -2.83 -21.39
CA GLN A 91 -30.95 -2.43 -21.49
C GLN A 91 -30.52 -2.35 -22.95
N ILE A 92 -29.88 -1.24 -23.31
CA ILE A 92 -29.24 -1.07 -24.62
C ILE A 92 -27.75 -1.25 -24.42
N SER A 93 -27.15 -2.24 -25.10
CA SER A 93 -25.74 -2.59 -25.04
C SER A 93 -24.85 -1.36 -25.29
N GLY A 94 -23.90 -1.11 -24.37
CA GLY A 94 -22.97 0.02 -24.42
C GLY A 94 -23.56 1.40 -24.16
N VAL A 95 -24.89 1.49 -23.82
CA VAL A 95 -25.59 2.78 -23.70
C VAL A 95 -26.28 2.94 -22.34
N THR A 96 -27.06 1.91 -21.89
CA THR A 96 -27.82 2.04 -20.65
C THR A 96 -26.89 1.95 -19.44
N VAL A 97 -26.84 3.02 -18.68
CA VAL A 97 -26.02 3.13 -17.47
C VAL A 97 -26.74 2.53 -16.27
N ASN A 98 -26.03 1.69 -15.50
CA ASN A 98 -26.49 1.18 -14.21
C ASN A 98 -25.49 1.53 -13.11
N ASP A 99 -25.97 1.56 -11.87
CA ASP A 99 -25.13 1.78 -10.68
C ASP A 99 -24.62 0.44 -10.12
N TYR A 100 -23.31 0.22 -10.25
CA TYR A 100 -22.61 -0.97 -9.76
C TYR A 100 -21.97 -0.77 -8.39
N SER A 101 -22.34 0.25 -7.63
CA SER A 101 -21.97 0.36 -6.21
C SER A 101 -22.54 -0.78 -5.37
N SER A 102 -23.54 -1.47 -5.91
CA SER A 102 -24.11 -2.73 -5.42
C SER A 102 -24.25 -3.74 -6.55
N PRO A 103 -24.41 -5.05 -6.27
CA PRO A 103 -24.64 -6.05 -7.30
C PRO A 103 -25.84 -5.75 -8.20
N VAL A 104 -25.64 -5.78 -9.51
CA VAL A 104 -26.68 -5.52 -10.50
C VAL A 104 -27.17 -6.84 -11.10
N THR A 105 -28.46 -7.11 -10.98
CA THR A 105 -29.09 -8.33 -11.54
C THR A 105 -29.69 -8.03 -12.90
N PHE A 106 -29.20 -8.74 -13.89
CA PHE A 106 -29.71 -8.74 -15.25
C PHE A 106 -30.75 -9.85 -15.44
N THR A 107 -31.83 -9.53 -16.11
CA THR A 107 -32.85 -10.49 -16.56
C THR A 107 -32.84 -10.58 -18.08
N VAL A 108 -32.56 -11.74 -18.61
CA VAL A 108 -32.55 -11.99 -20.06
C VAL A 108 -33.81 -12.72 -20.42
N ARG A 109 -34.59 -12.12 -21.34
CA ARG A 109 -35.87 -12.65 -21.80
C ARG A 109 -35.81 -13.05 -23.26
N SER A 110 -36.02 -14.34 -23.47
CA SER A 110 -36.27 -14.92 -24.80
C SER A 110 -37.45 -15.87 -24.70
N LYS A 111 -37.37 -17.04 -25.31
CA LYS A 111 -38.30 -18.16 -25.01
C LYS A 111 -38.19 -18.71 -23.59
N ILE A 112 -37.03 -18.50 -22.99
CA ILE A 112 -36.73 -18.83 -21.61
C ILE A 112 -36.23 -17.55 -20.95
N GLU A 113 -36.66 -17.30 -19.72
CA GLU A 113 -36.14 -16.23 -18.89
C GLU A 113 -35.07 -16.80 -17.94
N TYR A 114 -33.94 -16.11 -17.84
CA TYR A 114 -32.92 -16.40 -16.84
C TYR A 114 -32.32 -15.10 -16.31
N THR A 115 -31.71 -15.20 -15.14
CA THR A 115 -31.05 -14.06 -14.47
C THR A 115 -29.59 -14.40 -14.19
N PHE A 116 -28.76 -13.35 -14.19
CA PHE A 116 -27.40 -13.41 -13.65
C PHE A 116 -27.09 -12.08 -12.93
N THR A 117 -26.15 -12.13 -12.01
CA THR A 117 -25.76 -10.95 -11.22
C THR A 117 -24.32 -10.56 -11.51
N VAL A 118 -24.09 -9.28 -11.73
CA VAL A 118 -22.75 -8.70 -11.87
C VAL A 118 -22.43 -7.88 -10.64
N SER A 119 -21.30 -8.23 -10.02
CA SER A 119 -20.74 -7.50 -8.88
C SER A 119 -19.40 -6.92 -9.29
N LEU A 120 -19.23 -5.60 -9.17
CA LEU A 120 -17.97 -4.93 -9.43
C LEU A 120 -17.37 -4.44 -8.11
N LEU A 121 -16.06 -4.60 -7.96
CA LEU A 121 -15.34 -4.06 -6.82
C LEU A 121 -15.07 -2.57 -7.08
N TYR A 122 -15.88 -1.72 -6.47
CA TYR A 122 -15.72 -0.28 -6.55
C TYR A 122 -14.86 0.23 -5.38
N SER A 123 -13.79 0.97 -5.69
CA SER A 123 -12.94 1.59 -4.69
C SER A 123 -13.09 3.11 -4.68
N THR A 124 -13.39 3.66 -3.50
CA THR A 124 -13.44 5.09 -3.24
C THR A 124 -12.07 5.68 -2.86
N LEU A 125 -11.02 4.87 -2.86
CA LEU A 125 -9.68 5.33 -2.54
C LEU A 125 -9.06 6.10 -3.70
N PRO A 126 -8.12 7.02 -3.43
CA PRO A 126 -7.25 7.59 -4.45
C PRO A 126 -6.46 6.49 -5.19
N LYS A 127 -6.08 6.74 -6.43
CA LYS A 127 -5.36 5.79 -7.26
C LYS A 127 -3.98 6.33 -7.63
N VAL A 128 -2.97 5.47 -7.57
CA VAL A 128 -1.59 5.79 -7.95
C VAL A 128 -1.19 4.91 -9.13
N PHE A 129 -0.95 5.53 -10.27
CA PHE A 129 -0.46 4.87 -11.47
C PHE A 129 1.02 5.17 -11.65
N ILE A 130 1.81 4.14 -11.81
CA ILE A 130 3.25 4.24 -12.02
C ILE A 130 3.59 3.51 -13.31
N GLU A 131 4.22 4.23 -14.24
CA GLU A 131 4.74 3.66 -15.47
C GLU A 131 6.25 3.73 -15.49
N THR A 132 6.90 2.58 -15.64
CA THR A 132 8.35 2.48 -15.71
C THR A 132 8.82 2.53 -17.16
N PRO A 133 10.04 3.02 -17.44
CA PRO A 133 10.56 3.09 -18.81
C PRO A 133 10.56 1.72 -19.49
N GLY A 134 9.76 1.58 -20.55
CA GLY A 134 9.64 0.33 -21.31
C GLY A 134 9.06 -0.84 -20.50
N GLY A 135 8.30 -0.58 -19.44
CA GLY A 135 7.71 -1.62 -18.58
C GLY A 135 8.73 -2.40 -17.74
N LYS A 136 9.92 -1.82 -17.50
CA LYS A 136 10.99 -2.47 -16.71
C LYS A 136 10.52 -2.81 -15.31
N GLU A 137 11.04 -3.90 -14.77
CA GLU A 137 10.84 -4.25 -13.35
C GLU A 137 11.51 -3.22 -12.44
N ILE A 138 10.87 -3.01 -11.28
CA ILE A 138 11.38 -2.08 -10.28
C ILE A 138 12.54 -2.75 -9.53
N PRO A 139 13.73 -2.12 -9.47
CA PRO A 139 14.88 -2.67 -8.79
C PRO A 139 14.69 -2.73 -7.27
N SER A 140 15.51 -3.54 -6.60
CA SER A 140 15.57 -3.61 -5.14
C SER A 140 16.15 -2.33 -4.52
N LYS A 141 16.10 -2.21 -3.19
CA LYS A 141 16.71 -1.07 -2.49
C LYS A 141 18.23 -0.98 -2.62
N TRP A 142 18.88 -2.09 -2.99
CA TRP A 142 20.34 -2.19 -3.14
C TRP A 142 20.85 -1.76 -4.51
N GLU A 143 19.93 -1.44 -5.40
CA GLU A 143 20.23 -1.01 -6.77
C GLU A 143 19.89 0.48 -6.93
N ASP A 144 20.35 1.07 -8.02
CA ASP A 144 20.07 2.45 -8.36
C ASP A 144 18.58 2.70 -8.58
N TRP A 145 18.17 3.93 -8.35
CA TRP A 145 16.81 4.38 -8.65
C TRP A 145 16.47 4.19 -10.12
N LEU A 146 15.36 3.54 -10.43
CA LEU A 146 14.83 3.49 -11.79
C LEU A 146 14.25 4.87 -12.13
N SER A 147 15.12 5.71 -12.70
CA SER A 147 14.78 7.06 -13.14
C SER A 147 13.97 7.04 -14.44
N GLY A 148 13.27 8.16 -14.74
CA GLY A 148 12.43 8.29 -15.93
C GLY A 148 11.12 7.53 -15.84
N SER A 149 10.74 7.07 -14.66
CA SER A 149 9.39 6.59 -14.39
C SER A 149 8.43 7.77 -14.23
N THR A 150 7.15 7.55 -14.50
CA THR A 150 6.10 8.54 -14.23
C THR A 150 5.20 8.07 -13.12
N VAL A 151 4.69 9.00 -12.33
CA VAL A 151 3.66 8.74 -11.35
C VAL A 151 2.50 9.71 -11.55
N THR A 152 1.28 9.17 -11.62
CA THR A 152 0.05 9.96 -11.63
C THR A 152 -0.83 9.52 -10.48
N VAL A 153 -1.23 10.48 -9.67
CA VAL A 153 -2.14 10.27 -8.53
C VAL A 153 -3.49 10.88 -8.88
N TYR A 154 -4.53 10.10 -8.74
CA TYR A 154 -5.92 10.54 -8.92
C TYR A 154 -6.63 10.59 -7.58
N ASN A 155 -7.45 11.61 -7.40
CA ASN A 155 -8.43 11.67 -6.33
C ASN A 155 -9.49 10.55 -6.49
N PRO A 156 -10.31 10.26 -5.47
CA PRO A 156 -11.39 9.28 -5.58
C PRO A 156 -12.32 9.48 -6.79
N ASP A 157 -12.56 10.72 -7.18
CA ASP A 157 -13.41 11.14 -8.30
C ASP A 157 -12.70 11.15 -9.68
N TRP A 158 -11.48 10.61 -9.72
CA TRP A 158 -10.63 10.57 -10.92
C TRP A 158 -10.10 11.91 -11.42
N THR A 159 -10.28 12.98 -10.69
CA THR A 159 -9.52 14.21 -10.97
C THR A 159 -8.05 13.98 -10.67
N VAL A 160 -7.16 14.55 -11.48
CA VAL A 160 -5.71 14.43 -11.26
C VAL A 160 -5.33 15.25 -10.03
N ASN A 161 -4.76 14.58 -9.03
CA ASN A 161 -4.17 15.21 -7.85
C ASN A 161 -2.73 15.64 -8.14
N TYR A 162 -1.93 14.71 -8.69
CA TYR A 162 -0.54 14.96 -9.08
C TYR A 162 -0.16 14.14 -10.30
N SER A 163 0.69 14.68 -11.15
CA SER A 163 1.33 13.93 -12.24
C SER A 163 2.73 14.47 -12.48
N GLY A 164 3.75 13.58 -12.56
CA GLY A 164 5.13 14.00 -12.78
C GLY A 164 6.10 12.83 -12.95
N GLN A 165 7.35 13.18 -13.15
CA GLN A 165 8.47 12.24 -13.23
C GLN A 165 8.91 11.82 -11.83
N THR A 166 9.38 10.57 -11.72
CA THR A 166 9.88 10.01 -10.47
C THR A 166 10.98 8.97 -10.72
N GLY A 167 11.93 8.90 -9.81
CA GLY A 167 12.67 7.67 -9.58
C GLY A 167 11.86 6.75 -8.68
N ILE A 168 11.92 5.45 -8.94
CA ILE A 168 11.30 4.42 -8.10
C ILE A 168 12.30 3.30 -7.82
N ARG A 169 12.24 2.74 -6.61
CA ARG A 169 12.95 1.52 -6.24
C ARG A 169 12.21 0.77 -5.15
N GLY A 170 12.58 -0.47 -4.92
CA GLY A 170 12.14 -1.25 -3.78
C GLY A 170 12.63 -0.65 -2.46
N ARG A 171 11.95 -1.00 -1.38
CA ARG A 171 12.36 -0.67 -0.02
C ARG A 171 12.12 -1.84 0.95
N GLY A 172 12.60 -1.65 2.19
CA GLY A 172 12.49 -2.65 3.25
C GLY A 172 13.55 -3.76 3.16
N ASN A 173 13.74 -4.48 4.24
CA ASN A 173 14.66 -5.61 4.35
C ASN A 173 13.89 -6.91 4.09
N SER A 174 13.27 -7.49 5.12
CA SER A 174 12.43 -8.69 4.97
C SER A 174 11.22 -8.46 4.07
N THR A 175 10.60 -7.28 4.13
CA THR A 175 9.39 -6.93 3.36
C THR A 175 9.59 -6.96 1.85
N TRP A 176 10.82 -6.77 1.36
CA TRP A 176 11.13 -6.93 -0.07
C TRP A 176 11.04 -8.38 -0.55
N SER A 177 11.14 -9.36 0.34
CA SER A 177 11.01 -10.78 -0.01
C SER A 177 9.55 -11.24 -0.16
N TYR A 178 8.59 -10.46 0.34
CA TYR A 178 7.17 -10.82 0.30
C TYR A 178 6.53 -10.64 -1.09
N PRO A 179 5.42 -11.33 -1.37
CA PRO A 179 4.73 -11.23 -2.67
C PRO A 179 4.29 -9.81 -3.03
N LYS A 180 3.80 -9.03 -2.05
CA LYS A 180 3.42 -7.63 -2.23
C LYS A 180 4.59 -6.73 -1.79
N LYS A 181 5.20 -6.06 -2.74
CA LYS A 181 6.45 -5.29 -2.57
C LYS A 181 6.17 -3.86 -2.11
N PRO A 182 6.89 -3.34 -1.10
CA PRO A 182 6.89 -1.92 -0.80
C PRO A 182 7.83 -1.14 -1.71
N TYR A 183 7.52 0.13 -1.97
CA TYR A 183 8.28 0.98 -2.89
C TYR A 183 8.61 2.33 -2.27
N ALA A 184 9.72 2.92 -2.73
CA ALA A 184 10.10 4.30 -2.46
C ALA A 184 10.05 5.11 -3.76
N LEU A 185 9.52 6.32 -3.69
CA LEU A 185 9.44 7.28 -4.79
C LEU A 185 10.36 8.48 -4.48
N LYS A 186 11.03 8.97 -5.53
CA LYS A 186 11.83 10.20 -5.50
C LYS A 186 11.39 11.08 -6.67
N LEU A 187 10.45 11.98 -6.41
CA LEU A 187 9.96 12.91 -7.42
C LEU A 187 11.09 13.85 -7.90
N ASP A 188 11.04 14.25 -9.15
CA ASP A 188 12.00 15.20 -9.70
C ASP A 188 11.90 16.59 -9.03
N SER A 189 10.68 16.98 -8.62
CA SER A 189 10.40 18.22 -7.90
C SER A 189 9.55 17.96 -6.65
N LYS A 190 9.71 18.84 -5.63
CA LYS A 190 8.83 18.79 -4.44
C LYS A 190 7.38 19.02 -4.87
N ALA A 191 6.47 18.15 -4.46
CA ALA A 191 5.05 18.25 -4.75
C ALA A 191 4.20 17.85 -3.54
N GLU A 192 3.04 18.48 -3.42
CA GLU A 192 1.96 18.06 -2.54
C GLU A 192 1.28 16.84 -3.15
N ILE A 193 1.00 15.84 -2.35
CA ILE A 193 0.23 14.66 -2.78
C ILE A 193 -0.89 14.40 -1.79
N LEU A 194 -2.13 14.37 -2.26
CA LEU A 194 -3.33 14.10 -1.46
C LEU A 194 -3.43 14.96 -0.19
N GLY A 195 -3.09 16.24 -0.30
CA GLY A 195 -3.12 17.19 0.81
C GLY A 195 -1.95 17.07 1.81
N MET A 196 -1.03 16.14 1.61
CA MET A 196 0.20 16.05 2.40
C MET A 196 1.24 17.06 1.89
N PRO A 197 1.99 17.74 2.77
CA PRO A 197 2.91 18.80 2.41
C PRO A 197 3.96 18.42 1.36
N LYS A 198 4.41 19.42 0.61
CA LYS A 198 5.35 19.27 -0.51
C LYS A 198 6.65 18.59 -0.11
N HIS A 199 6.97 17.48 -0.78
CA HIS A 199 8.28 16.87 -0.69
C HIS A 199 8.59 16.03 -1.94
N LYS A 200 9.87 15.62 -2.10
CA LYS A 200 10.29 14.72 -3.17
C LYS A 200 10.16 13.24 -2.81
N ARG A 201 10.27 12.89 -1.52
CA ARG A 201 10.40 11.51 -1.05
C ARG A 201 9.09 11.00 -0.48
N TRP A 202 8.60 9.90 -1.05
CA TRP A 202 7.35 9.25 -0.66
C TRP A 202 7.55 7.74 -0.55
N VAL A 203 6.68 7.08 0.19
CA VAL A 203 6.75 5.65 0.42
C VAL A 203 5.38 5.02 0.16
N LEU A 204 5.38 3.89 -0.51
CA LEU A 204 4.24 3.00 -0.66
C LEU A 204 4.47 1.79 0.24
N LEU A 205 3.90 1.80 1.43
CA LEU A 205 3.93 0.68 2.37
C LEU A 205 2.95 -0.38 1.91
N ALA A 206 3.43 -1.62 1.79
CA ALA A 206 2.62 -2.74 1.33
C ALA A 206 1.71 -3.32 2.41
N ASN A 207 2.06 -3.15 3.68
CA ASN A 207 1.39 -3.72 4.86
C ASN A 207 1.08 -5.22 4.70
N TRP A 208 2.01 -5.98 4.10
CA TRP A 208 1.76 -7.38 3.74
C TRP A 208 1.54 -8.28 4.94
N MET A 209 2.25 -8.05 6.02
CA MET A 209 2.16 -8.86 7.24
C MET A 209 0.92 -8.51 8.07
N ASP A 210 0.42 -7.30 7.94
CA ASP A 210 -0.79 -6.85 8.60
C ASP A 210 -2.03 -7.18 7.77
N ARG A 211 -2.79 -8.19 8.19
CA ARG A 211 -4.02 -8.59 7.51
C ARG A 211 -5.14 -7.54 7.56
N THR A 212 -5.07 -6.61 8.51
CA THR A 212 -6.02 -5.50 8.61
C THR A 212 -5.67 -4.35 7.69
N LEU A 213 -4.39 -4.23 7.27
CA LEU A 213 -3.76 -3.13 6.56
C LEU A 213 -3.76 -1.79 7.33
N LEU A 214 -4.22 -1.76 8.58
CA LEU A 214 -4.51 -0.54 9.34
C LEU A 214 -3.45 -0.18 10.39
N ARG A 215 -2.57 -1.12 10.79
CA ARG A 215 -1.67 -0.92 11.94
C ARG A 215 -0.80 0.34 11.78
N ASN A 216 -0.08 0.51 10.67
CA ASN A 216 0.71 1.72 10.44
C ASN A 216 -0.14 3.00 10.55
N CYS A 217 -1.31 3.03 9.92
CA CYS A 217 -2.21 4.18 9.95
C CYS A 217 -2.70 4.49 11.37
N VAL A 218 -3.12 3.48 12.12
CA VAL A 218 -3.62 3.64 13.50
C VAL A 218 -2.50 4.09 14.42
N SER A 219 -1.31 3.49 14.32
CA SER A 219 -0.15 3.84 15.13
C SER A 219 0.36 5.26 14.85
N PHE A 220 0.40 5.66 13.58
CA PHE A 220 0.75 7.05 13.24
C PHE A 220 -0.30 8.04 13.77
N ASN A 221 -1.59 7.71 13.67
CA ASN A 221 -2.65 8.55 14.24
C ASN A 221 -2.62 8.61 15.77
N LEU A 222 -2.17 7.54 16.43
CA LEU A 222 -1.93 7.53 17.88
C LEU A 222 -0.75 8.43 18.23
N ALA A 223 0.38 8.29 17.53
CA ALA A 223 1.58 9.09 17.74
C ALA A 223 1.35 10.60 17.49
N GLU A 224 0.54 10.96 16.49
CA GLU A 224 0.15 12.36 16.23
C GLU A 224 -0.59 13.02 17.40
N ARG A 225 -1.10 12.24 18.36
CA ARG A 225 -1.79 12.74 19.57
C ARG A 225 -0.88 12.88 20.79
N THR A 226 0.38 12.53 20.65
CA THR A 226 1.44 12.75 21.64
C THR A 226 2.19 14.06 21.32
N ASP A 227 3.15 14.40 22.16
CA ASP A 227 4.02 15.56 21.94
C ASP A 227 5.26 15.23 21.09
N LEU A 228 5.28 14.09 20.38
CA LEU A 228 6.34 13.76 19.41
C LEU A 228 6.40 14.84 18.31
N ALA A 229 7.61 15.36 18.05
CA ALA A 229 7.84 16.49 17.17
C ALA A 229 7.29 16.28 15.73
N TYR A 230 7.29 15.04 15.27
CA TYR A 230 6.79 14.67 13.95
C TYR A 230 6.28 13.24 13.91
N THR A 231 5.20 13.05 13.20
CA THR A 231 4.65 11.74 12.83
C THR A 231 4.36 11.70 11.32
N PRO A 232 4.78 10.67 10.59
CA PRO A 232 4.51 10.58 9.16
C PRO A 232 3.02 10.53 8.84
N ARG A 233 2.57 11.39 7.94
CA ARG A 233 1.20 11.38 7.39
C ARG A 233 1.10 10.40 6.24
N GLY A 234 -0.07 9.82 6.05
CA GLY A 234 -0.29 8.92 4.94
C GLY A 234 -1.76 8.71 4.63
N GLN A 235 -2.02 8.14 3.45
CA GLN A 235 -3.36 7.79 2.99
C GLN A 235 -3.36 6.45 2.27
N PHE A 236 -4.46 5.71 2.39
CA PHE A 236 -4.65 4.49 1.62
C PHE A 236 -4.92 4.82 0.15
N VAL A 237 -4.27 4.07 -0.72
CA VAL A 237 -4.37 4.23 -2.17
C VAL A 237 -4.44 2.88 -2.87
N GLU A 238 -5.06 2.83 -4.03
CA GLU A 238 -4.93 1.71 -4.95
C GLU A 238 -3.74 1.95 -5.88
N VAL A 239 -2.83 0.99 -6.00
CA VAL A 239 -1.61 1.13 -6.80
C VAL A 239 -1.66 0.29 -8.06
N PHE A 240 -1.32 0.91 -9.17
CA PHE A 240 -1.16 0.30 -10.48
C PHE A 240 0.26 0.52 -10.98
N ILE A 241 0.93 -0.54 -11.42
CA ILE A 241 2.29 -0.46 -11.98
C ILE A 241 2.27 -1.11 -13.36
N ASN A 242 2.63 -0.35 -14.39
CA ASN A 242 2.61 -0.79 -15.78
C ASN A 242 1.26 -1.43 -16.15
N GLY A 243 0.16 -0.74 -15.82
CA GLY A 243 -1.21 -1.17 -16.07
C GLY A 243 -1.71 -2.32 -15.20
N LYS A 244 -0.89 -2.89 -14.29
CA LYS A 244 -1.28 -4.00 -13.42
C LYS A 244 -1.61 -3.51 -12.01
N HIS A 245 -2.79 -3.82 -11.52
CA HIS A 245 -3.18 -3.54 -10.14
C HIS A 245 -2.29 -4.32 -9.15
N LYS A 246 -1.75 -3.62 -8.18
CA LYS A 246 -0.88 -4.17 -7.12
C LYS A 246 -1.58 -4.29 -5.76
N GLY A 247 -2.79 -3.79 -5.66
CA GLY A 247 -3.61 -3.78 -4.44
C GLY A 247 -3.57 -2.44 -3.71
N ASN A 248 -4.12 -2.46 -2.51
CA ASN A 248 -4.13 -1.33 -1.60
C ASN A 248 -2.75 -1.11 -0.97
N TYR A 249 -2.30 0.13 -0.91
CA TYR A 249 -1.07 0.55 -0.24
C TYR A 249 -1.36 1.72 0.69
N PHE A 250 -0.49 1.93 1.66
CA PHE A 250 -0.45 3.16 2.45
C PHE A 250 0.64 4.06 1.87
N LEU A 251 0.22 5.08 1.10
CA LEU A 251 1.11 6.13 0.60
C LEU A 251 1.40 7.08 1.74
N CYS A 252 2.65 7.18 2.15
CA CYS A 252 3.04 8.04 3.27
C CYS A 252 4.33 8.82 3.02
N GLU A 253 4.58 9.76 3.89
CA GLU A 253 5.78 10.54 3.93
C GLU A 253 6.99 9.66 4.29
N HIS A 254 8.10 9.91 3.61
CA HIS A 254 9.39 9.31 3.96
C HIS A 254 10.05 10.15 5.06
N ILE A 255 10.62 9.51 6.07
CA ILE A 255 11.37 10.19 7.13
C ILE A 255 12.58 10.89 6.51
N LYS A 256 12.64 12.21 6.60
CA LYS A 256 13.72 13.07 6.11
C LYS A 256 13.72 14.39 6.86
N VAL A 257 14.87 15.08 6.89
CA VAL A 257 14.94 16.46 7.35
C VAL A 257 14.20 17.35 6.36
N ASP A 258 13.22 18.09 6.82
CA ASP A 258 12.45 19.09 6.04
C ASP A 258 11.50 19.84 7.00
N GLU A 259 11.23 21.11 6.75
CA GLU A 259 10.32 21.96 7.53
C GLU A 259 8.93 21.36 7.78
N ASN A 260 8.49 20.47 6.91
CA ASN A 260 7.20 19.81 7.02
C ASN A 260 7.29 18.33 7.51
N ARG A 261 8.47 17.90 7.93
CA ARG A 261 8.73 16.53 8.41
C ARG A 261 9.51 16.57 9.72
N VAL A 262 10.72 16.02 9.77
CA VAL A 262 11.60 16.24 10.91
C VAL A 262 12.21 17.62 10.75
N ASP A 263 11.60 18.58 11.45
CA ASP A 263 11.97 20.01 11.37
C ASP A 263 13.17 20.29 12.28
N ILE A 264 14.35 20.04 11.75
CA ILE A 264 15.65 20.31 12.34
C ILE A 264 16.56 20.98 11.31
N ASP A 265 17.59 21.69 11.77
CA ASP A 265 18.54 22.34 10.88
C ASP A 265 19.22 21.33 9.95
N GLU A 266 19.26 21.61 8.65
CA GLU A 266 20.10 20.83 7.74
C GLU A 266 21.57 20.97 8.15
N LEU A 267 22.31 19.87 8.09
CA LEU A 267 23.72 19.83 8.48
C LEU A 267 24.60 20.24 7.29
N ASP A 268 25.34 21.33 7.42
CA ASP A 268 26.34 21.75 6.44
C ASP A 268 27.64 20.92 6.58
N GLU A 269 28.41 20.82 5.48
CA GLU A 269 29.64 19.99 5.45
C GLU A 269 30.72 20.45 6.46
N ASP A 270 30.75 21.72 6.79
CA ASP A 270 31.73 22.36 7.73
C ASP A 270 31.20 22.42 9.17
N GLU A 271 29.98 21.99 9.43
CA GLU A 271 29.38 21.89 10.75
C GLU A 271 29.43 20.47 11.29
N THR A 272 29.62 20.32 12.61
CA THR A 272 29.58 19.03 13.30
C THR A 272 28.36 18.88 14.19
N ASP A 273 27.86 19.97 14.77
CA ASP A 273 26.65 20.01 15.59
C ASP A 273 25.51 20.60 14.78
N GLY A 274 24.64 19.75 14.27
CA GLY A 274 23.52 20.10 13.40
C GLY A 274 22.43 19.04 13.43
N GLY A 275 21.62 19.02 12.39
CA GLY A 275 20.50 18.09 12.29
C GLY A 275 20.94 16.70 11.85
N TYR A 276 20.66 15.71 12.67
CA TYR A 276 20.89 14.29 12.38
C TYR A 276 19.62 13.49 12.60
N ILE A 277 19.30 12.61 11.65
CA ILE A 277 18.35 11.52 11.87
C ILE A 277 19.14 10.22 11.98
N MET A 278 18.95 9.50 13.08
CA MET A 278 19.59 8.24 13.37
C MET A 278 18.54 7.14 13.43
N GLU A 279 18.95 5.91 13.17
CA GLU A 279 18.13 4.71 13.35
C GLU A 279 18.90 3.67 14.16
N LEU A 280 18.26 3.13 15.18
CA LEU A 280 18.69 1.90 15.82
C LEU A 280 18.06 0.72 15.07
N ASP A 281 18.90 -0.05 14.39
CA ASP A 281 18.44 -1.22 13.64
C ASP A 281 19.49 -2.34 13.61
N SER A 282 19.06 -3.53 13.98
CA SER A 282 19.90 -4.74 14.03
C SER A 282 20.32 -5.25 12.65
N TYR A 283 19.70 -4.81 11.56
CA TYR A 283 20.17 -5.07 10.20
C TYR A 283 21.53 -4.42 9.95
N TYR A 284 21.75 -3.25 10.52
CA TYR A 284 23.03 -2.58 10.50
C TYR A 284 23.61 -2.45 9.07
N ASP A 285 22.78 -2.05 8.13
CA ASP A 285 23.01 -2.15 6.70
C ASP A 285 23.33 -0.83 5.99
N GLU A 286 23.33 0.31 6.71
CA GLU A 286 23.78 1.58 6.13
C GLU A 286 25.31 1.68 6.04
N MET A 287 25.80 2.59 5.19
CA MET A 287 27.23 2.81 5.00
C MET A 287 27.85 3.45 6.24
N TYR A 288 27.24 4.52 6.75
CA TYR A 288 27.68 5.25 7.93
C TYR A 288 26.93 4.72 9.15
N LYS A 289 27.67 4.09 10.05
CA LYS A 289 27.12 3.37 11.21
C LYS A 289 28.18 3.12 12.27
N PHE A 290 27.76 3.04 13.51
CA PHE A 290 28.64 2.65 14.62
C PHE A 290 27.87 1.85 15.67
N LYS A 291 28.60 1.12 16.49
CA LYS A 291 28.07 0.51 17.71
C LYS A 291 28.49 1.34 18.90
N SER A 292 27.54 1.63 19.80
CA SER A 292 27.87 2.34 21.03
C SER A 292 28.82 1.53 21.92
N GLU A 293 29.69 2.22 22.69
CA GLU A 293 30.75 1.58 23.47
C GLU A 293 30.22 0.78 24.67
N LYS A 294 29.22 1.30 25.37
CA LYS A 294 28.71 0.71 26.60
C LYS A 294 27.80 -0.48 26.36
N ARG A 295 26.86 -0.34 25.42
CA ARG A 295 25.79 -1.34 25.15
C ARG A 295 25.94 -2.06 23.81
N GLY A 296 26.81 -1.58 22.93
CA GLY A 296 26.97 -2.14 21.60
C GLY A 296 25.74 -1.97 20.70
N LEU A 297 24.92 -0.93 20.96
CA LEU A 297 23.71 -0.68 20.19
C LEU A 297 24.06 -0.22 18.77
N PRO A 298 23.36 -0.74 17.75
CA PRO A 298 23.67 -0.50 16.34
C PRO A 298 23.00 0.78 15.81
N TYR A 299 23.73 1.88 15.86
CA TYR A 299 23.29 3.17 15.32
C TYR A 299 23.69 3.32 13.86
N MET A 300 22.77 3.84 13.04
CA MET A 300 22.99 4.16 11.64
C MET A 300 22.54 5.59 11.34
N PHE A 301 23.28 6.27 10.47
CA PHE A 301 22.88 7.59 9.96
C PHE A 301 21.83 7.44 8.85
N LYS A 302 20.77 8.23 8.91
CA LYS A 302 19.65 8.21 7.93
C LYS A 302 19.47 9.54 7.22
N ASP A 303 19.85 10.62 7.86
CA ASP A 303 19.92 11.94 7.29
C ASP A 303 20.94 12.76 8.11
N PRO A 304 21.97 13.33 7.47
CA PRO A 304 22.34 13.16 6.07
C PRO A 304 22.73 11.72 5.70
N ASP A 305 22.56 11.37 4.42
CA ASP A 305 22.92 10.04 3.88
C ASP A 305 24.46 9.82 3.88
N GLU A 306 25.24 10.91 3.84
CA GLU A 306 26.71 10.91 3.89
C GLU A 306 27.15 11.88 5.00
N VAL A 307 28.17 11.49 5.77
CA VAL A 307 28.74 12.31 6.86
C VAL A 307 30.25 12.39 6.74
N THR A 308 30.82 13.52 7.16
CA THR A 308 32.28 13.68 7.29
C THR A 308 32.81 12.88 8.48
N THR A 309 34.13 12.72 8.57
CA THR A 309 34.77 12.07 9.73
C THR A 309 34.45 12.81 11.02
N GLU A 310 34.49 14.11 11.00
CA GLU A 310 34.24 14.98 12.16
C GLU A 310 32.77 14.89 12.62
N GLN A 311 31.83 14.86 11.70
CA GLN A 311 30.39 14.66 11.98
C GLN A 311 30.12 13.28 12.57
N PHE A 312 30.76 12.24 11.99
CA PHE A 312 30.68 10.87 12.51
C PHE A 312 31.20 10.77 13.94
N GLU A 313 32.42 11.28 14.20
CA GLU A 313 33.04 11.27 15.52
C GLU A 313 32.23 12.06 16.55
N PHE A 314 31.66 13.19 16.14
CA PHE A 314 30.79 13.99 16.99
C PHE A 314 29.58 13.19 17.47
N MET A 315 28.80 12.60 16.55
CA MET A 315 27.61 11.84 16.91
C MET A 315 27.92 10.57 17.68
N GLN A 316 28.99 9.85 17.33
CA GLN A 316 29.44 8.69 18.09
C GLN A 316 29.82 9.09 19.53
N GLY A 317 30.57 10.19 19.69
CA GLY A 317 30.94 10.75 20.99
C GLY A 317 29.72 11.19 21.80
N PHE A 318 28.76 11.84 21.16
CA PHE A 318 27.51 12.27 21.78
C PHE A 318 26.72 11.07 22.34
N VAL A 319 26.51 10.03 21.53
CA VAL A 319 25.80 8.82 21.92
C VAL A 319 26.54 8.08 23.03
N ASN A 320 27.88 7.94 22.94
CA ASN A 320 28.68 7.30 23.97
C ASN A 320 28.62 8.05 25.32
N ASN A 321 28.61 9.38 25.30
CA ASN A 321 28.42 10.21 26.50
C ASN A 321 27.04 10.04 27.11
N LEU A 322 25.99 10.00 26.27
CA LEU A 322 24.63 9.70 26.71
C LEU A 322 24.58 8.34 27.41
N GLU A 323 25.06 7.27 26.77
CA GLU A 323 25.07 5.94 27.39
C GLU A 323 25.91 5.90 28.68
N ALA A 324 27.06 6.55 28.70
CA ALA A 324 27.86 6.65 29.89
C ALA A 324 27.10 7.34 31.04
N SER A 325 26.30 8.38 30.73
CA SER A 325 25.49 9.07 31.72
C SER A 325 24.31 8.25 32.25
N LEU A 326 23.78 7.35 31.41
CA LEU A 326 22.67 6.45 31.79
C LEU A 326 23.13 5.24 32.62
N TYR A 327 24.33 4.73 32.37
CA TYR A 327 24.81 3.46 32.96
C TYR A 327 25.95 3.64 33.96
N ASP A 328 26.25 4.86 34.39
CA ASP A 328 27.08 5.19 35.56
C ASP A 328 26.16 5.70 36.67
N ASP A 329 26.10 4.98 37.77
CA ASP A 329 25.17 5.26 38.87
C ASP A 329 25.32 6.67 39.44
N ALA A 330 26.54 7.22 39.49
CA ALA A 330 26.78 8.56 39.99
C ALA A 330 26.34 9.65 39.00
N ARG A 331 26.60 9.44 37.72
CA ARG A 331 26.16 10.36 36.65
C ARG A 331 24.65 10.32 36.52
N PHE A 332 24.03 9.13 36.53
CA PHE A 332 22.58 8.95 36.50
C PHE A 332 21.89 9.64 37.68
N ALA A 333 22.42 9.45 38.89
CA ALA A 333 21.88 10.08 40.12
C ALA A 333 21.93 11.61 40.08
N ARG A 334 22.91 12.20 39.36
CA ARG A 334 22.98 13.66 39.09
C ARG A 334 22.08 14.11 37.96
N GLY A 335 21.46 13.20 37.21
CA GLY A 335 20.59 13.50 36.07
C GLY A 335 21.32 13.96 34.82
N GLU A 336 22.60 13.65 34.65
CA GLU A 336 23.45 14.09 33.53
C GLU A 336 22.89 13.66 32.17
N TYR A 337 22.18 12.51 32.09
CA TYR A 337 21.54 12.05 30.86
C TYR A 337 20.53 13.04 30.30
N LYS A 338 19.95 13.91 31.13
CA LYS A 338 19.01 14.95 30.70
C LYS A 338 19.64 16.06 29.87
N ASP A 339 20.97 16.14 29.89
CA ASP A 339 21.71 17.08 29.03
C ASP A 339 21.79 16.57 27.58
N TYR A 340 21.66 15.27 27.39
CA TYR A 340 21.77 14.59 26.09
C TYR A 340 20.43 14.08 25.56
N LEU A 341 19.48 13.73 26.45
CA LEU A 341 18.25 13.04 26.10
C LEU A 341 17.02 13.93 26.36
N ASP A 342 16.15 14.04 25.38
CA ASP A 342 14.79 14.52 25.58
C ASP A 342 13.91 13.39 26.13
N VAL A 343 13.82 13.37 27.46
CA VAL A 343 13.15 12.26 28.18
C VAL A 343 11.68 12.14 27.82
N ASP A 344 11.00 13.27 27.64
CA ASP A 344 9.55 13.28 27.40
C ASP A 344 9.23 12.68 26.04
N SER A 345 10.04 12.97 24.99
CA SER A 345 9.89 12.34 23.69
C SER A 345 10.09 10.83 23.73
N PHE A 346 11.03 10.32 24.54
CA PHE A 346 11.25 8.89 24.70
C PHE A 346 10.10 8.22 25.46
N ILE A 347 9.47 8.90 26.41
CA ILE A 347 8.28 8.41 27.11
C ILE A 347 7.10 8.30 26.14
N ASP A 348 6.86 9.33 25.34
CA ASP A 348 5.78 9.34 24.33
C ASP A 348 5.98 8.26 23.28
N TRP A 349 7.19 8.17 22.73
CA TRP A 349 7.56 7.11 21.80
C TRP A 349 7.34 5.72 22.40
N TRP A 350 7.82 5.48 23.63
CA TRP A 350 7.65 4.21 24.33
C TRP A 350 6.17 3.89 24.57
N LEU A 351 5.35 4.87 24.97
CA LEU A 351 3.91 4.68 25.19
C LEU A 351 3.20 4.25 23.87
N VAL A 352 3.57 4.84 22.73
CA VAL A 352 3.02 4.43 21.43
C VAL A 352 3.41 2.98 21.14
N MET A 353 4.67 2.60 21.34
CA MET A 353 5.16 1.23 21.11
C MET A 353 4.44 0.21 22.00
N GLU A 354 4.27 0.50 23.29
CA GLU A 354 3.60 -0.39 24.26
C GLU A 354 2.09 -0.53 23.94
N LEU A 355 1.40 0.58 23.64
CA LEU A 355 -0.03 0.56 23.32
C LEU A 355 -0.34 -0.20 22.03
N THR A 356 0.57 -0.18 21.08
CA THR A 356 0.41 -0.89 19.80
C THR A 356 0.90 -2.33 19.85
N GLY A 357 1.62 -2.71 20.92
CA GLY A 357 2.16 -4.05 21.11
C GLY A 357 3.27 -4.42 20.14
N ILE A 358 3.98 -3.44 19.58
CA ILE A 358 5.02 -3.69 18.59
C ILE A 358 6.29 -4.31 19.19
N TRP A 359 6.87 -5.29 18.49
CA TRP A 359 8.07 -6.01 18.96
C TRP A 359 9.39 -5.43 18.47
N GLU A 360 9.36 -4.56 17.49
CA GLU A 360 10.54 -3.97 16.84
C GLU A 360 11.58 -3.41 17.83
N PRO A 361 11.20 -2.68 18.90
CA PRO A 361 12.19 -2.16 19.85
C PRO A 361 12.98 -3.21 20.64
N ASN A 362 12.46 -4.44 20.78
CA ASN A 362 13.08 -5.46 21.62
C ASN A 362 14.41 -6.02 21.06
N HIS A 363 14.65 -5.85 19.72
CA HIS A 363 15.89 -6.29 19.07
C HIS A 363 16.32 -5.31 18.00
N PRO A 364 16.68 -4.11 18.44
CA PRO A 364 16.07 -2.90 17.94
C PRO A 364 16.02 -2.90 16.40
N LYS A 365 14.88 -2.51 15.87
CA LYS A 365 14.66 -2.29 14.44
C LYS A 365 13.78 -1.08 14.28
N SER A 366 14.04 -0.32 13.21
CA SER A 366 13.23 0.84 12.82
C SER A 366 12.98 1.85 13.96
N CYS A 367 13.91 1.91 14.94
CA CYS A 367 13.83 2.87 16.04
C CYS A 367 14.52 4.17 15.65
N TYR A 368 13.73 5.11 15.16
CA TYR A 368 14.22 6.42 14.73
C TYR A 368 14.36 7.38 15.89
N MET A 369 15.35 8.26 15.76
CA MET A 369 15.61 9.39 16.65
C MET A 369 16.31 10.50 15.87
N HIS A 370 16.23 11.70 16.37
CA HIS A 370 16.85 12.84 15.72
C HIS A 370 17.51 13.79 16.75
N LYS A 371 18.45 14.58 16.30
CA LYS A 371 19.13 15.59 17.09
C LYS A 371 19.25 16.85 16.26
N ASP A 372 18.81 17.96 16.79
CA ASP A 372 18.98 19.27 16.19
C ASP A 372 20.28 19.94 16.70
N LYS A 373 20.70 21.03 16.06
CA LYS A 373 21.85 21.86 16.45
C LYS A 373 21.70 22.33 17.90
N GLY A 374 22.73 22.09 18.73
CA GLY A 374 22.68 22.40 20.15
C GLY A 374 21.60 21.65 20.93
N GLY A 375 20.84 20.79 20.27
CA GLY A 375 19.72 20.04 20.84
C GLY A 375 20.10 18.72 21.50
N LYS A 376 19.08 18.06 22.04
CA LYS A 376 19.16 16.74 22.65
C LYS A 376 18.77 15.68 21.63
N LEU A 377 19.10 14.42 21.94
CA LEU A 377 18.57 13.28 21.20
C LEU A 377 17.09 13.13 21.54
N THR A 378 16.24 13.26 20.54
CA THR A 378 14.78 13.22 20.60
C THR A 378 14.31 11.93 19.93
N ALA A 379 13.38 11.20 20.56
CA ALA A 379 12.81 9.98 20.00
C ALA A 379 11.83 10.29 18.87
N GLY A 380 11.77 9.37 17.93
CA GLY A 380 10.88 9.46 16.77
C GLY A 380 11.56 9.95 15.49
N PRO A 381 10.78 9.97 14.40
CA PRO A 381 9.37 9.59 14.33
C PRO A 381 9.15 8.08 14.50
N VAL A 382 7.92 7.70 14.84
CA VAL A 382 7.53 6.28 14.91
C VAL A 382 7.44 5.66 13.52
N TRP A 383 7.75 4.36 13.40
CA TRP A 383 7.78 3.68 12.10
C TRP A 383 7.58 2.17 12.25
N ASP A 384 7.09 1.52 11.17
CA ASP A 384 7.11 0.06 10.91
C ASP A 384 6.27 -0.78 11.89
N PHE A 385 4.94 -0.60 11.84
CA PHE A 385 3.98 -1.29 12.72
C PHE A 385 3.26 -2.48 12.07
N ASP A 386 3.64 -2.90 10.88
CA ASP A 386 2.93 -3.94 10.15
C ASP A 386 3.46 -5.35 10.39
N TRP A 387 4.45 -5.51 11.28
CA TRP A 387 4.99 -6.81 11.62
C TRP A 387 4.62 -7.22 13.06
N GLU A 388 3.68 -8.20 13.14
CA GLU A 388 3.42 -9.07 14.30
C GLU A 388 2.75 -10.37 13.87
#